data_95ac1e45865c400a15ddc4dc87373863
#
_entry.id   95ac1e45865c400a15ddc4dc87373863
#
_cell.length_a   1.000
_cell.length_b   1.000
_cell.length_c   1.000
_cell.angle_alpha   90.00
_cell.angle_beta   90.00
_cell.angle_gamma   90.00
#
_symmetry.space_group_name_H-M   'P 1'
#
loop_
_entity.id
_entity.type
_entity.pdbx_description
1 polymer ?
#
loop_
_entity_poly.entity_id
_entity_poly.type
_entity_poly.pdbx_seq_one_letter_code
_entity_poly.pdbx_strand_id
1 'polypeptide(L)'
;DMSMPGIKPSPRLISAVIASVLLTTVLVGAAPIKTHAVESPKQGFNIITSPLPVKLSAKPGQTVQTELRMKNRGTEPELIKVGLMKFGATGENGQPNLFDLTPRDNYSSWVSFSPSQFVAEPNVWKTVTMTINVPDDAELGYYMAVTFSRANQTADKKSTNYKGAVATLVLLDAGGNANRDMELLSFTATKKLYEYLPATFEVKLRNKGNIYISPTGNIFIERGGKVIDTLNFNEAGGSVLPDSNRVFKVKWENGFPVFKD
;
A
#
# COMPACT_ATOMS: atom_id res chain seq x y z
N ASP A 1 -48.35 15.06 76.30
CA ASP A 1 -49.28 16.03 76.88
C ASP A 1 -49.62 17.14 75.87
N MET A 2 -50.88 17.29 75.72
CA MET A 2 -51.61 18.42 75.10
C MET A 2 -51.49 18.53 73.61
N SER A 3 -52.39 17.94 72.86
CA SER A 3 -53.81 18.25 72.62
C SER A 3 -54.03 19.55 71.80
N MET A 4 -54.41 19.29 70.55
CA MET A 4 -55.60 19.85 69.85
C MET A 4 -55.87 21.38 69.84
N PRO A 5 -56.66 21.94 68.91
CA PRO A 5 -57.47 21.29 67.87
C PRO A 5 -57.53 22.10 66.52
N GLY A 6 -58.17 21.42 65.58
CA GLY A 6 -58.52 21.90 64.26
C GLY A 6 -59.60 22.95 64.15
N ILE A 7 -59.70 23.50 62.93
CA ILE A 7 -60.96 24.18 62.46
C ILE A 7 -61.04 23.91 60.93
N LYS A 8 -62.05 23.22 60.50
CA LYS A 8 -62.79 23.48 59.25
C LYS A 8 -63.74 24.59 59.50
N PRO A 9 -64.23 25.35 58.56
CA PRO A 9 -65.08 24.93 57.44
C PRO A 9 -65.28 25.88 56.27
N SER A 10 -65.80 25.31 55.23
CA SER A 10 -66.98 25.61 54.39
C SER A 10 -67.02 26.79 53.40
N PRO A 11 -67.93 26.74 52.46
CA PRO A 11 -67.78 27.27 51.10
C PRO A 11 -68.54 28.58 50.90
N ARG A 12 -68.05 29.35 49.93
CA ARG A 12 -68.94 30.38 49.32
C ARG A 12 -68.58 30.49 47.81
N LEU A 13 -69.62 30.17 47.05
CA LEU A 13 -69.91 30.63 45.71
C LEU A 13 -69.59 32.09 45.51
N ILE A 14 -69.12 32.49 44.35
CA ILE A 14 -69.62 33.69 43.61
C ILE A 14 -69.00 33.67 42.20
N SER A 15 -69.90 33.61 41.26
CA SER A 15 -70.01 34.33 39.97
C SER A 15 -68.94 34.16 38.87
N ALA A 16 -69.50 33.68 37.80
CA ALA A 16 -69.05 33.72 36.44
C ALA A 16 -68.59 35.08 35.95
N VAL A 17 -67.44 35.12 35.30
CA VAL A 17 -67.15 36.11 34.25
C VAL A 17 -66.68 35.32 33.03
N ILE A 18 -67.55 35.35 32.02
CA ILE A 18 -67.26 34.83 30.69
C ILE A 18 -66.31 35.83 30.05
N ALA A 19 -65.06 35.44 29.82
CA ALA A 19 -64.18 36.15 28.93
C ALA A 19 -63.82 35.16 27.78
N SER A 20 -64.50 35.43 26.64
CA SER A 20 -64.20 34.78 25.37
C SER A 20 -62.78 35.16 24.95
N VAL A 21 -61.84 34.26 25.10
CA VAL A 21 -60.51 34.34 24.42
C VAL A 21 -60.64 33.55 23.13
N LEU A 22 -60.64 34.28 22.02
CA LEU A 22 -60.45 33.73 20.68
C LEU A 22 -59.06 32.99 20.61
N LEU A 23 -59.13 31.69 20.58
CA LEU A 23 -57.96 30.86 20.35
C LEU A 23 -57.68 30.86 18.85
N THR A 24 -56.82 31.75 18.37
CA THR A 24 -56.25 31.71 17.05
C THR A 24 -55.21 30.59 17.03
N THR A 25 -55.60 29.43 16.54
CA THR A 25 -54.64 28.35 16.22
C THR A 25 -53.79 28.79 15.04
N VAL A 26 -52.58 29.24 15.32
CA VAL A 26 -51.50 29.37 14.30
C VAL A 26 -51.05 27.97 13.93
N LEU A 27 -51.53 27.52 12.78
CA LEU A 27 -51.02 26.29 12.15
C LEU A 27 -49.59 26.57 11.65
N VAL A 28 -48.58 26.35 12.51
CA VAL A 28 -47.17 26.34 12.07
C VAL A 28 -47.00 25.10 11.23
N GLY A 29 -47.04 25.29 9.92
CA GLY A 29 -46.68 24.24 8.97
C GLY A 29 -45.24 23.78 9.24
N ALA A 30 -45.09 22.59 9.82
CA ALA A 30 -43.82 21.94 9.94
C ALA A 30 -43.37 21.56 8.52
N ALA A 31 -42.55 22.42 7.89
CA ALA A 31 -41.82 22.04 6.70
C ALA A 31 -40.94 20.85 7.06
N PRO A 32 -40.89 19.77 6.23
CA PRO A 32 -40.00 18.66 6.49
C PRO A 32 -38.56 19.20 6.46
N ILE A 33 -37.88 19.15 7.59
CA ILE A 33 -36.44 19.39 7.68
C ILE A 33 -35.84 18.27 6.89
N LYS A 34 -35.38 18.54 5.66
CA LYS A 34 -34.49 17.64 4.93
C LYS A 34 -33.20 17.57 5.74
N THR A 35 -33.08 16.57 6.58
CA THR A 35 -31.81 16.15 7.14
C THR A 35 -30.96 15.70 5.95
N HIS A 36 -30.10 16.59 5.47
CA HIS A 36 -28.98 16.17 4.66
C HIS A 36 -28.16 15.28 5.58
N ALA A 37 -28.19 13.99 5.33
CA ALA A 37 -27.20 13.09 5.90
C ALA A 37 -25.85 13.68 5.49
N VAL A 38 -25.11 14.19 6.46
CA VAL A 38 -23.70 14.54 6.26
C VAL A 38 -23.04 13.22 5.91
N GLU A 39 -22.75 13.00 4.63
CA GLU A 39 -21.90 11.89 4.23
C GLU A 39 -20.60 12.05 5.02
N SER A 40 -20.36 11.13 5.94
CA SER A 40 -19.07 11.04 6.60
C SER A 40 -17.99 11.02 5.53
N PRO A 41 -16.91 11.82 5.66
CA PRO A 41 -15.87 11.83 4.67
C PRO A 41 -15.40 10.39 4.45
N LYS A 42 -15.47 9.91 3.20
CA LYS A 42 -15.03 8.55 2.84
C LYS A 42 -13.62 8.40 3.35
N GLN A 43 -13.47 7.59 4.37
CA GLN A 43 -12.18 7.33 4.99
C GLN A 43 -11.20 6.82 3.92
N GLY A 44 -9.99 7.36 3.91
CA GLY A 44 -8.96 6.99 2.96
C GLY A 44 -8.73 5.47 2.96
N PHE A 45 -8.48 4.91 1.78
CA PHE A 45 -8.17 3.49 1.63
C PHE A 45 -6.81 3.20 2.29
N ASN A 46 -6.84 2.49 3.41
CA ASN A 46 -5.67 2.24 4.26
C ASN A 46 -5.43 0.73 4.38
N ILE A 47 -4.60 0.20 3.51
CA ILE A 47 -4.27 -1.22 3.44
C ILE A 47 -2.76 -1.41 3.47
N ILE A 48 -2.32 -2.45 4.14
CA ILE A 48 -0.94 -2.95 4.08
C ILE A 48 -0.91 -4.35 3.53
N THR A 49 0.17 -4.71 2.84
CA THR A 49 0.38 -6.03 2.24
C THR A 49 1.72 -6.63 2.64
N SER A 50 1.83 -7.95 2.58
CA SER A 50 3.04 -8.72 2.89
C SER A 50 3.01 -10.05 2.14
N PRO A 51 4.17 -10.58 1.69
CA PRO A 51 5.49 -9.97 1.64
C PRO A 51 5.63 -8.90 0.55
N LEU A 52 6.72 -8.12 0.60
CA LEU A 52 7.05 -7.10 -0.40
C LEU A 52 8.56 -7.12 -0.70
N PRO A 53 8.99 -7.39 -1.94
CA PRO A 53 8.29 -8.08 -3.04
C PRO A 53 8.25 -9.59 -2.87
N VAL A 54 7.47 -10.30 -3.70
CA VAL A 54 7.47 -11.76 -3.82
C VAL A 54 8.38 -12.15 -4.97
N LYS A 55 9.32 -13.06 -4.74
CA LYS A 55 10.21 -13.64 -5.77
C LYS A 55 9.93 -15.12 -5.86
N LEU A 56 9.56 -15.59 -7.04
CA LEU A 56 9.22 -16.97 -7.34
C LEU A 56 10.10 -17.51 -8.45
N SER A 57 10.38 -18.79 -8.40
CA SER A 57 11.02 -19.52 -9.48
C SER A 57 10.22 -20.79 -9.78
N ALA A 58 9.94 -21.02 -11.05
CA ALA A 58 9.25 -22.22 -11.53
C ALA A 58 9.74 -22.55 -12.95
N LYS A 59 9.88 -23.82 -13.26
CA LYS A 59 10.20 -24.26 -14.62
C LYS A 59 8.93 -24.22 -15.48
N PRO A 60 9.06 -24.12 -16.82
CA PRO A 60 7.95 -24.34 -17.74
C PRO A 60 7.20 -25.64 -17.42
N GLY A 61 5.88 -25.61 -17.50
CA GLY A 61 5.00 -26.74 -17.14
C GLY A 61 4.73 -26.92 -15.64
N GLN A 62 5.39 -26.16 -14.76
CA GLN A 62 5.18 -26.27 -13.32
C GLN A 62 4.09 -25.32 -12.81
N THR A 63 3.45 -25.72 -11.73
CA THR A 63 2.58 -24.86 -10.93
C THR A 63 3.32 -24.40 -9.70
N VAL A 64 3.28 -23.10 -9.43
CA VAL A 64 3.81 -22.50 -8.19
C VAL A 64 2.71 -21.74 -7.46
N GLN A 65 2.75 -21.80 -6.13
CA GLN A 65 1.81 -21.08 -5.26
C GLN A 65 2.57 -20.21 -4.28
N THR A 66 1.95 -19.09 -3.94
CA THR A 66 2.43 -18.21 -2.87
C THR A 66 1.25 -17.62 -2.12
N GLU A 67 1.48 -17.27 -0.87
CA GLU A 67 0.51 -16.59 -0.03
C GLU A 67 0.80 -15.10 0.00
N LEU A 68 -0.23 -14.32 -0.31
CA LEU A 68 -0.23 -12.88 -0.19
C LEU A 68 -1.14 -12.51 0.97
N ARG A 69 -0.67 -11.66 1.86
CA ARG A 69 -1.44 -11.23 3.02
C ARG A 69 -1.73 -9.75 2.91
N MET A 70 -2.95 -9.38 3.25
CA MET A 70 -3.33 -7.98 3.36
C MET A 70 -4.04 -7.72 4.67
N LYS A 71 -4.00 -6.51 5.16
CA LYS A 71 -4.67 -6.06 6.37
C LYS A 71 -5.30 -4.70 6.14
N ASN A 72 -6.58 -4.60 6.44
CA ASN A 72 -7.29 -3.34 6.48
C ASN A 72 -6.91 -2.59 7.76
N ARG A 73 -6.29 -1.42 7.62
CA ARG A 73 -5.92 -0.53 8.73
C ARG A 73 -6.97 0.56 8.98
N GLY A 74 -8.05 0.57 8.20
CA GLY A 74 -9.22 1.41 8.42
C GLY A 74 -10.06 0.94 9.60
N THR A 75 -11.14 1.66 9.89
CA THR A 75 -12.08 1.36 10.98
C THR A 75 -13.32 0.62 10.50
N GLU A 76 -13.56 0.58 9.21
CA GLU A 76 -14.74 -0.05 8.61
C GLU A 76 -14.35 -1.27 7.77
N PRO A 77 -15.22 -2.29 7.67
CA PRO A 77 -15.03 -3.39 6.75
C PRO A 77 -14.99 -2.91 5.30
N GLU A 78 -14.10 -3.48 4.49
CA GLU A 78 -13.93 -3.14 3.08
C GLU A 78 -14.13 -4.36 2.20
N LEU A 79 -15.00 -4.26 1.19
CA LEU A 79 -15.11 -5.30 0.15
C LEU A 79 -13.96 -5.15 -0.83
N ILE A 80 -13.05 -6.11 -0.82
CA ILE A 80 -11.80 -6.10 -1.58
C ILE A 80 -11.90 -7.04 -2.77
N LYS A 81 -11.42 -6.56 -3.91
CA LYS A 81 -11.19 -7.34 -5.13
C LYS A 81 -9.69 -7.46 -5.37
N VAL A 82 -9.24 -8.67 -5.68
CA VAL A 82 -7.88 -8.96 -6.11
C VAL A 82 -7.79 -8.85 -7.63
N GLY A 83 -6.79 -8.11 -8.11
CA GLY A 83 -6.55 -7.91 -9.53
C GLY A 83 -5.11 -8.22 -9.90
N LEU A 84 -4.84 -8.30 -11.20
CA LEU A 84 -3.52 -8.53 -11.76
C LEU A 84 -3.19 -7.42 -12.75
N MET A 85 -2.00 -6.86 -12.61
CA MET A 85 -1.39 -5.91 -13.50
C MET A 85 0.04 -6.35 -13.82
N LYS A 86 0.71 -5.67 -14.73
CA LYS A 86 2.14 -5.79 -14.93
C LYS A 86 2.86 -4.56 -14.39
N PHE A 87 4.13 -4.70 -14.10
CA PHE A 87 4.97 -3.56 -13.74
C PHE A 87 6.28 -3.55 -14.53
N GLY A 88 6.86 -2.36 -14.62
CA GLY A 88 8.16 -2.12 -15.24
C GLY A 88 8.96 -1.11 -14.43
N ALA A 89 10.20 -0.91 -14.80
CA ALA A 89 11.04 0.14 -14.25
C ALA A 89 10.64 1.49 -14.85
N THR A 90 10.59 2.52 -13.99
CA THR A 90 10.46 3.90 -14.41
C THR A 90 11.52 4.72 -13.69
N GLY A 91 12.37 5.39 -14.49
CA GLY A 91 13.52 6.10 -13.92
C GLY A 91 14.52 5.14 -13.26
N GLU A 92 15.32 5.68 -12.34
CA GLU A 92 16.46 4.96 -11.73
C GLU A 92 16.32 4.76 -10.22
N ASN A 93 15.20 5.20 -9.63
CA ASN A 93 14.99 5.16 -8.18
C ASN A 93 14.40 3.85 -7.66
N GLY A 94 14.15 2.88 -8.56
CA GLY A 94 13.56 1.59 -8.23
C GLY A 94 12.06 1.64 -7.95
N GLN A 95 11.39 2.74 -8.24
CA GLN A 95 9.93 2.81 -8.16
C GLN A 95 9.31 2.03 -9.32
N PRO A 96 8.36 1.13 -9.04
CA PRO A 96 7.66 0.41 -10.08
C PRO A 96 6.64 1.32 -10.75
N ASN A 97 6.48 1.18 -12.06
CA ASN A 97 5.34 1.70 -12.80
C ASN A 97 4.39 0.56 -13.13
N LEU A 98 3.10 0.75 -12.82
CA LEU A 98 2.07 -0.26 -13.05
C LEU A 98 1.38 0.00 -14.40
N PHE A 99 1.11 -1.09 -15.12
CA PHE A 99 0.45 -1.05 -16.41
C PHE A 99 -0.68 -2.07 -16.44
N ASP A 100 -1.76 -1.74 -17.14
CA ASP A 100 -2.80 -2.71 -17.45
C ASP A 100 -2.25 -3.84 -18.33
N LEU A 101 -2.79 -5.03 -18.14
CA LEU A 101 -2.54 -6.15 -19.02
C LEU A 101 -3.16 -5.89 -20.39
N THR A 102 -2.44 -6.27 -21.42
CA THR A 102 -2.88 -6.20 -22.80
C THR A 102 -3.15 -7.62 -23.33
N PRO A 103 -3.86 -7.79 -24.48
CA PRO A 103 -4.03 -9.11 -25.08
C PRO A 103 -2.73 -9.84 -25.44
N ARG A 104 -1.60 -9.12 -25.48
CA ARG A 104 -0.26 -9.71 -25.68
C ARG A 104 0.32 -10.32 -24.40
N ASP A 105 -0.20 -9.91 -23.24
CA ASP A 105 0.24 -10.40 -21.93
C ASP A 105 -0.56 -11.67 -21.57
N ASN A 106 -0.20 -12.80 -22.19
CA ASN A 106 -0.90 -14.07 -22.09
C ASN A 106 -0.89 -14.69 -20.68
N TYR A 107 0.04 -14.30 -19.84
CA TYR A 107 0.19 -14.86 -18.49
C TYR A 107 -0.97 -14.53 -17.53
N SER A 108 -1.89 -13.65 -17.89
CA SER A 108 -3.10 -13.42 -17.11
C SER A 108 -3.95 -14.68 -16.95
N SER A 109 -3.94 -15.57 -17.96
CA SER A 109 -4.65 -16.84 -17.91
C SER A 109 -3.96 -17.91 -17.05
N TRP A 110 -2.69 -17.70 -16.68
CA TRP A 110 -1.93 -18.63 -15.84
C TRP A 110 -2.18 -18.41 -14.36
N VAL A 111 -2.68 -17.23 -14.00
CA VAL A 111 -2.75 -16.75 -12.62
C VAL A 111 -4.17 -16.81 -12.12
N SER A 112 -4.35 -17.37 -10.95
CA SER A 112 -5.60 -17.37 -10.21
C SER A 112 -5.38 -16.99 -8.75
N PHE A 113 -6.43 -16.46 -8.13
CA PHE A 113 -6.44 -16.04 -6.73
C PHE A 113 -7.56 -16.71 -5.96
N SER A 114 -7.27 -17.16 -4.74
CA SER A 114 -8.27 -17.73 -3.85
C SER A 114 -8.09 -17.19 -2.42
N PRO A 115 -9.07 -16.42 -1.91
CA PRO A 115 -10.24 -15.87 -2.61
C PRO A 115 -9.86 -14.72 -3.56
N SER A 116 -10.62 -14.53 -4.64
CA SER A 116 -10.44 -13.39 -5.56
C SER A 116 -11.19 -12.12 -5.13
N GLN A 117 -12.14 -12.28 -4.21
CA GLN A 117 -12.90 -11.21 -3.58
C GLN A 117 -13.28 -11.61 -2.16
N PHE A 118 -13.23 -10.67 -1.21
CA PHE A 118 -13.53 -10.93 0.19
C PHE A 118 -13.81 -9.63 0.96
N VAL A 119 -14.44 -9.77 2.12
CA VAL A 119 -14.55 -8.68 3.09
C VAL A 119 -13.31 -8.67 3.97
N ALA A 120 -12.63 -7.52 4.01
CA ALA A 120 -11.49 -7.26 4.87
C ALA A 120 -11.94 -6.52 6.13
N GLU A 121 -12.08 -7.26 7.23
CA GLU A 121 -12.40 -6.69 8.54
C GLU A 121 -11.27 -5.79 9.06
N PRO A 122 -11.58 -4.74 9.84
CA PRO A 122 -10.59 -3.86 10.43
C PRO A 122 -9.55 -4.62 11.26
N ASN A 123 -8.28 -4.33 10.99
CA ASN A 123 -7.12 -4.90 11.70
C ASN A 123 -6.95 -6.42 11.64
N VAL A 124 -7.69 -7.13 10.80
CA VAL A 124 -7.57 -8.57 10.58
C VAL A 124 -6.72 -8.85 9.34
N TRP A 125 -5.73 -9.75 9.47
CA TRP A 125 -4.98 -10.24 8.33
C TRP A 125 -5.85 -11.21 7.51
N LYS A 126 -5.87 -10.99 6.20
CA LYS A 126 -6.49 -11.88 5.22
C LYS A 126 -5.42 -12.46 4.31
N THR A 127 -5.44 -13.75 4.10
CA THR A 127 -4.54 -14.45 3.19
C THR A 127 -5.24 -14.75 1.88
N VAL A 128 -4.55 -14.48 0.78
CA VAL A 128 -4.95 -14.83 -0.58
C VAL A 128 -3.87 -15.73 -1.16
N THR A 129 -4.26 -16.90 -1.61
CA THR A 129 -3.37 -17.80 -2.34
C THR A 129 -3.33 -17.39 -3.80
N MET A 130 -2.15 -17.07 -4.31
CA MET A 130 -1.87 -16.87 -5.73
C MET A 130 -1.33 -18.17 -6.29
N THR A 131 -1.96 -18.70 -7.32
CA THR A 131 -1.52 -19.88 -8.06
C THR A 131 -1.13 -19.47 -9.47
N ILE A 132 0.06 -19.89 -9.91
CA ILE A 132 0.58 -19.64 -11.26
C ILE A 132 0.83 -20.99 -11.92
N ASN A 133 0.08 -21.28 -12.97
CA ASN A 133 0.28 -22.45 -13.84
C ASN A 133 1.18 -22.05 -15.00
N VAL A 134 2.47 -22.25 -14.85
CA VAL A 134 3.48 -21.84 -15.84
C VAL A 134 3.37 -22.76 -17.04
N PRO A 135 3.07 -22.27 -18.27
CA PRO A 135 2.96 -23.12 -19.45
C PRO A 135 4.34 -23.63 -19.91
N ASP A 136 4.33 -24.65 -20.77
CA ASP A 136 5.55 -25.30 -21.25
C ASP A 136 6.41 -24.37 -22.13
N ASP A 137 5.80 -23.36 -22.74
CA ASP A 137 6.42 -22.37 -23.61
C ASP A 137 6.80 -21.06 -22.87
N ALA A 138 6.69 -21.03 -21.55
CA ALA A 138 7.10 -19.86 -20.78
C ALA A 138 8.61 -19.66 -20.82
N GLU A 139 9.02 -18.40 -20.98
CA GLU A 139 10.42 -18.01 -21.07
C GLU A 139 10.75 -16.84 -20.17
N LEU A 140 11.95 -16.89 -19.53
CA LEU A 140 12.54 -15.78 -18.79
C LEU A 140 11.74 -15.30 -17.59
N GLY A 141 11.56 -14.00 -17.44
CA GLY A 141 10.95 -13.36 -16.29
C GLY A 141 9.60 -12.71 -16.56
N TYR A 142 8.70 -12.82 -15.61
CA TYR A 142 7.39 -12.17 -15.63
C TYR A 142 7.25 -11.26 -14.41
N TYR A 143 6.85 -10.01 -14.64
CA TYR A 143 6.82 -8.96 -13.64
C TYR A 143 5.39 -8.51 -13.42
N MET A 144 4.78 -9.04 -12.37
CA MET A 144 3.37 -8.90 -12.05
C MET A 144 3.16 -8.03 -10.82
N ALA A 145 2.06 -7.29 -10.80
CA ALA A 145 1.58 -6.58 -9.63
C ALA A 145 0.19 -7.12 -9.25
N VAL A 146 0.10 -7.71 -8.07
CA VAL A 146 -1.19 -8.14 -7.52
C VAL A 146 -1.79 -6.98 -6.77
N THR A 147 -2.95 -6.51 -7.21
CA THR A 147 -3.62 -5.34 -6.67
C THR A 147 -4.76 -5.71 -5.75
N PHE A 148 -4.89 -4.99 -4.65
CA PHE A 148 -6.02 -5.03 -3.74
C PHE A 148 -6.74 -3.70 -3.82
N SER A 149 -7.99 -3.71 -4.27
CA SER A 149 -8.81 -2.51 -4.46
C SER A 149 -10.22 -2.72 -3.92
N ARG A 150 -10.93 -1.62 -3.65
CA ARG A 150 -12.35 -1.72 -3.32
C ARG A 150 -13.14 -2.29 -4.51
N ALA A 151 -13.95 -3.32 -4.26
CA ALA A 151 -14.73 -3.97 -5.33
C ALA A 151 -15.76 -3.01 -5.99
N ASN A 152 -16.24 -2.02 -5.24
CA ASN A 152 -17.25 -1.04 -5.68
C ASN A 152 -16.66 0.22 -6.35
N GLN A 153 -15.33 0.30 -6.49
CA GLN A 153 -14.70 1.39 -7.22
C GLN A 153 -14.60 1.04 -8.70
N THR A 154 -15.34 1.79 -9.51
CA THR A 154 -15.10 1.83 -10.96
C THR A 154 -13.72 2.44 -11.18
N ALA A 155 -12.84 1.69 -11.84
CA ALA A 155 -11.54 2.21 -12.25
C ALA A 155 -11.77 3.47 -13.11
N ASP A 156 -11.28 4.59 -12.63
CA ASP A 156 -11.34 5.85 -13.38
C ASP A 156 -10.33 5.72 -14.53
N LYS A 157 -10.82 5.39 -15.73
CA LYS A 157 -10.03 5.10 -16.93
C LYS A 157 -9.15 6.26 -17.40
N LYS A 158 -9.19 7.41 -16.72
CA LYS A 158 -8.48 8.63 -17.11
C LYS A 158 -7.29 9.00 -16.24
N SER A 159 -7.02 8.29 -15.13
CA SER A 159 -5.87 8.62 -14.28
C SER A 159 -4.88 7.46 -14.23
N THR A 160 -3.65 7.74 -14.66
CA THR A 160 -2.46 6.89 -14.44
C THR A 160 -2.11 6.68 -12.97
N ASN A 161 -2.85 7.32 -12.06
CA ASN A 161 -2.74 7.13 -10.63
C ASN A 161 -3.88 6.21 -10.17
N TYR A 162 -3.57 4.97 -9.85
CA TYR A 162 -4.48 4.03 -9.20
C TYR A 162 -4.81 4.51 -7.77
N LYS A 163 -5.64 5.57 -7.70
CA LYS A 163 -6.13 6.06 -6.41
C LYS A 163 -7.02 4.99 -5.80
N GLY A 164 -6.57 4.41 -4.70
CA GLY A 164 -7.35 3.44 -3.93
C GLY A 164 -7.06 1.97 -4.24
N ALA A 165 -5.85 1.65 -4.71
CA ALA A 165 -5.35 0.29 -4.77
C ALA A 165 -3.96 0.21 -4.12
N VAL A 166 -3.68 -0.92 -3.47
CA VAL A 166 -2.35 -1.28 -2.98
C VAL A 166 -1.87 -2.49 -3.77
N ALA A 167 -0.60 -2.50 -4.18
CA ALA A 167 -0.04 -3.58 -4.98
C ALA A 167 1.09 -4.30 -4.27
N THR A 168 1.13 -5.63 -4.42
CA THR A 168 2.28 -6.47 -4.12
C THR A 168 2.97 -6.86 -5.41
N LEU A 169 4.26 -6.60 -5.52
CA LEU A 169 5.04 -6.95 -6.71
C LEU A 169 5.45 -8.41 -6.64
N VAL A 170 5.28 -9.12 -7.74
CA VAL A 170 5.67 -10.52 -7.92
C VAL A 170 6.60 -10.63 -9.11
N LEU A 171 7.80 -11.13 -8.86
CA LEU A 171 8.81 -11.40 -9.88
C LEU A 171 8.90 -12.93 -10.03
N LEU A 172 8.49 -13.43 -11.18
CA LEU A 172 8.57 -14.84 -11.53
C LEU A 172 9.77 -15.08 -12.47
N ASP A 173 10.69 -15.95 -12.06
CA ASP A 173 11.72 -16.52 -12.91
C ASP A 173 11.20 -17.88 -13.44
N ALA A 174 10.81 -17.91 -14.71
CA ALA A 174 10.30 -19.12 -15.36
C ALA A 174 11.41 -19.98 -15.99
N GLY A 175 12.67 -19.63 -15.75
CA GLY A 175 13.82 -20.37 -16.32
C GLY A 175 14.14 -19.93 -17.75
N GLY A 176 14.51 -20.90 -18.61
CA GLY A 176 14.98 -20.63 -19.98
C GLY A 176 16.44 -20.20 -20.03
N ASN A 177 16.83 -19.50 -21.11
CA ASN A 177 18.20 -19.04 -21.33
C ASN A 177 18.48 -17.72 -20.60
N ALA A 178 18.37 -17.72 -19.27
CA ALA A 178 18.59 -16.54 -18.45
C ALA A 178 20.06 -16.10 -18.49
N ASN A 179 20.29 -14.90 -19.00
CA ASN A 179 21.58 -14.21 -18.94
C ASN A 179 21.52 -13.14 -17.85
N ARG A 180 22.39 -13.24 -16.85
CA ARG A 180 22.52 -12.28 -15.75
C ARG A 180 23.82 -11.50 -15.95
N ASP A 181 23.69 -10.29 -16.46
CA ASP A 181 24.82 -9.39 -16.73
C ASP A 181 24.57 -8.03 -16.09
N MET A 182 25.39 -7.67 -15.12
CA MET A 182 25.27 -6.42 -14.36
C MET A 182 26.51 -5.56 -14.55
N GLU A 183 26.31 -4.30 -14.86
CA GLU A 183 27.35 -3.31 -15.03
C GLU A 183 27.27 -2.24 -13.94
N LEU A 184 28.41 -1.92 -13.32
CA LEU A 184 28.55 -0.78 -12.43
C LEU A 184 28.79 0.47 -13.28
N LEU A 185 27.80 1.38 -13.33
CA LEU A 185 27.91 2.63 -14.07
C LEU A 185 28.62 3.73 -13.28
N SER A 186 28.33 3.83 -11.99
CA SER A 186 28.99 4.78 -11.10
C SER A 186 28.89 4.37 -9.64
N PHE A 187 29.91 4.79 -8.89
CA PHE A 187 29.96 4.75 -7.44
C PHE A 187 30.44 6.11 -6.94
N THR A 188 29.58 6.84 -6.26
CA THR A 188 29.87 8.23 -5.84
C THR A 188 29.35 8.51 -4.44
N ALA A 189 30.02 9.41 -3.72
CA ALA A 189 29.45 10.03 -2.55
C ALA A 189 28.50 11.18 -2.98
N THR A 190 27.39 11.37 -2.31
CA THR A 190 26.41 12.41 -2.65
C THR A 190 26.94 13.83 -2.43
N LYS A 191 27.97 13.99 -1.58
CA LYS A 191 28.69 15.24 -1.34
C LYS A 191 30.19 15.00 -1.45
N LYS A 192 30.92 16.01 -1.87
CA LYS A 192 32.39 15.97 -1.92
C LYS A 192 33.03 16.07 -0.55
N LEU A 193 32.37 16.74 0.39
CA LEU A 193 32.82 16.95 1.76
C LEU A 193 31.66 16.73 2.72
N TYR A 194 31.89 15.99 3.79
CA TYR A 194 30.94 15.80 4.88
C TYR A 194 31.53 16.36 6.18
N GLU A 195 30.91 17.38 6.71
CA GLU A 195 31.24 17.92 8.02
C GLU A 195 30.71 17.04 9.15
N TYR A 196 29.57 16.37 8.89
CA TYR A 196 28.89 15.50 9.82
C TYR A 196 28.34 14.26 9.10
N LEU A 197 28.18 13.18 9.84
CA LEU A 197 27.45 11.99 9.37
C LEU A 197 25.93 12.24 9.43
N PRO A 198 25.13 11.53 8.62
CA PRO A 198 25.52 10.40 7.76
C PRO A 198 26.17 10.82 6.44
N ALA A 199 27.13 10.02 5.97
CA ALA A 199 27.57 10.08 4.58
C ALA A 199 26.69 9.13 3.74
N THR A 200 26.31 9.56 2.53
CA THR A 200 25.51 8.74 1.63
C THR A 200 26.29 8.45 0.36
N PHE A 201 26.35 7.17 0.01
CA PHE A 201 26.94 6.68 -1.24
C PHE A 201 25.81 6.31 -2.20
N GLU A 202 26.03 6.59 -3.48
CA GLU A 202 25.15 6.18 -4.57
C GLU A 202 25.88 5.18 -5.47
N VAL A 203 25.27 4.01 -5.62
CA VAL A 203 25.73 2.94 -6.51
C VAL A 203 24.74 2.83 -7.65
N LYS A 204 25.16 3.19 -8.85
CA LYS A 204 24.32 3.10 -10.06
C LYS A 204 24.70 1.85 -10.84
N LEU A 205 23.74 0.95 -11.01
CA LEU A 205 23.89 -0.31 -11.72
C LEU A 205 22.97 -0.35 -12.93
N ARG A 206 23.42 -1.04 -13.97
CA ARG A 206 22.66 -1.38 -15.17
C ARG A 206 22.56 -2.88 -15.32
N ASN A 207 21.35 -3.39 -15.53
CA ASN A 207 21.14 -4.78 -15.92
C ASN A 207 21.15 -4.87 -17.45
N LYS A 208 22.19 -5.50 -18.01
CA LYS A 208 22.32 -5.80 -19.45
C LYS A 208 21.82 -7.21 -19.80
N GLY A 209 21.41 -7.96 -18.79
CA GLY A 209 20.84 -9.29 -18.95
C GLY A 209 19.38 -9.27 -19.37
N ASN A 210 18.79 -10.43 -19.48
CA ASN A 210 17.41 -10.64 -19.93
C ASN A 210 16.44 -11.09 -18.81
N ILE A 211 16.91 -11.12 -17.56
CA ILE A 211 16.12 -11.42 -16.37
C ILE A 211 16.48 -10.43 -15.24
N TYR A 212 15.58 -10.24 -14.30
CA TYR A 212 15.86 -9.38 -13.14
C TYR A 212 17.06 -9.89 -12.33
N ILE A 213 17.81 -8.98 -11.76
CA ILE A 213 18.93 -9.26 -10.86
C ILE A 213 18.71 -8.49 -9.56
N SER A 214 18.90 -9.17 -8.43
CA SER A 214 18.96 -8.54 -7.11
C SER A 214 20.40 -8.53 -6.64
N PRO A 215 21.15 -7.45 -6.91
CA PRO A 215 22.56 -7.39 -6.57
C PRO A 215 22.75 -7.31 -5.06
N THR A 216 23.80 -7.94 -4.56
CA THR A 216 24.25 -7.86 -3.17
C THR A 216 25.76 -7.61 -3.12
N GLY A 217 26.24 -7.06 -2.03
CA GLY A 217 27.67 -6.79 -1.85
C GLY A 217 27.96 -5.94 -0.63
N ASN A 218 29.20 -5.48 -0.56
CA ASN A 218 29.69 -4.65 0.53
C ASN A 218 30.39 -3.41 0.02
N ILE A 219 30.27 -2.32 0.77
CA ILE A 219 31.06 -1.10 0.62
C ILE A 219 32.00 -1.02 1.80
N PHE A 220 33.30 -0.98 1.52
CA PHE A 220 34.33 -0.88 2.54
C PHE A 220 34.72 0.58 2.74
N ILE A 221 34.71 1.00 3.99
CA ILE A 221 35.22 2.32 4.40
C ILE A 221 36.64 2.13 4.93
N GLU A 222 37.57 2.81 4.32
CA GLU A 222 38.98 2.66 4.66
C GLU A 222 39.60 3.96 5.15
N ARG A 223 40.54 3.84 6.07
CA ARG A 223 41.40 4.92 6.55
C ARG A 223 42.83 4.43 6.70
N GLY A 224 43.77 5.12 6.03
CA GLY A 224 45.18 4.73 6.09
C GLY A 224 45.44 3.29 5.66
N GLY A 225 44.73 2.79 4.66
CA GLY A 225 44.85 1.42 4.15
C GLY A 225 44.24 0.34 5.05
N LYS A 226 43.46 0.73 6.07
CA LYS A 226 42.74 -0.22 6.93
C LYS A 226 41.24 -0.03 6.79
N VAL A 227 40.51 -1.13 6.65
CA VAL A 227 39.03 -1.12 6.70
C VAL A 227 38.61 -0.76 8.12
N ILE A 228 37.85 0.31 8.25
CA ILE A 228 37.32 0.81 9.52
C ILE A 228 35.82 0.54 9.67
N ASP A 229 35.11 0.31 8.56
CA ASP A 229 33.70 -0.06 8.55
C ASP A 229 33.34 -0.80 7.27
N THR A 230 32.26 -1.59 7.32
CA THR A 230 31.73 -2.33 6.17
C THR A 230 30.22 -2.13 6.12
N LEU A 231 29.73 -1.59 5.01
CA LEU A 231 28.31 -1.35 4.78
C LEU A 231 27.75 -2.40 3.86
N ASN A 232 26.62 -2.99 4.25
CA ASN A 232 25.91 -3.90 3.38
C ASN A 232 25.19 -3.11 2.27
N PHE A 233 25.31 -3.61 1.06
CA PHE A 233 24.68 -3.03 -0.10
C PHE A 233 23.38 -3.79 -0.42
N ASN A 234 22.29 -3.02 -0.66
CA ASN A 234 20.99 -3.54 -1.08
C ASN A 234 20.38 -4.59 -0.13
N GLU A 235 20.46 -4.40 1.18
CA GLU A 235 19.88 -5.30 2.19
C GLU A 235 18.38 -5.58 1.98
N ALA A 236 17.63 -4.60 1.49
CA ALA A 236 16.21 -4.74 1.18
C ALA A 236 15.94 -5.66 -0.02
N GLY A 237 16.98 -6.16 -0.71
CA GLY A 237 16.85 -7.07 -1.84
C GLY A 237 16.16 -6.47 -3.06
N GLY A 238 16.34 -5.16 -3.29
CA GLY A 238 15.80 -4.49 -4.47
C GLY A 238 16.33 -5.11 -5.76
N SER A 239 15.48 -5.19 -6.79
CA SER A 239 15.82 -5.79 -8.09
C SER A 239 16.03 -4.74 -9.15
N VAL A 240 16.91 -5.03 -10.11
CA VAL A 240 17.12 -4.27 -11.34
C VAL A 240 16.52 -5.08 -12.48
N LEU A 241 15.49 -4.54 -13.13
CA LEU A 241 14.82 -5.21 -14.25
C LEU A 241 15.72 -5.20 -15.50
N PRO A 242 15.49 -6.11 -16.49
CA PRO A 242 16.23 -6.12 -17.74
C PRO A 242 16.23 -4.75 -18.42
N ASP A 243 17.34 -4.41 -19.05
CA ASP A 243 17.55 -3.17 -19.79
C ASP A 243 17.25 -1.88 -19.00
N SER A 244 17.31 -1.95 -17.68
CA SER A 244 17.09 -0.81 -16.80
C SER A 244 18.31 -0.45 -15.96
N ASN A 245 18.33 0.81 -15.50
CA ASN A 245 19.29 1.28 -14.51
C ASN A 245 18.60 1.42 -13.15
N ARG A 246 19.38 1.27 -12.09
CA ARG A 246 18.91 1.57 -10.73
C ARG A 246 20.02 2.19 -9.90
N VAL A 247 19.66 3.23 -9.15
CA VAL A 247 20.52 3.86 -8.16
C VAL A 247 20.12 3.34 -6.78
N PHE A 248 21.11 2.82 -6.08
CA PHE A 248 20.99 2.39 -4.68
C PHE A 248 21.72 3.39 -3.79
N LYS A 249 21.07 3.77 -2.70
CA LYS A 249 21.65 4.68 -1.70
C LYS A 249 22.01 3.89 -0.45
N VAL A 250 23.26 4.03 -0.02
CA VAL A 250 23.78 3.40 1.18
C VAL A 250 24.29 4.48 2.13
N LYS A 251 23.81 4.46 3.36
CA LYS A 251 24.20 5.42 4.39
C LYS A 251 25.28 4.84 5.30
N TRP A 252 26.29 5.65 5.55
CA TRP A 252 27.28 5.38 6.60
C TRP A 252 26.97 6.29 7.79
N GLU A 253 26.53 5.70 8.88
CA GLU A 253 26.06 6.40 10.08
C GLU A 253 27.05 6.28 11.25
N ASN A 254 27.95 5.30 11.20
CA ASN A 254 28.88 4.96 12.28
C ASN A 254 30.29 5.46 11.98
N GLY A 255 30.75 6.47 12.69
CA GLY A 255 32.13 6.95 12.60
C GLY A 255 32.20 8.48 12.58
N PHE A 256 33.36 9.00 12.88
CA PHE A 256 33.63 10.43 12.75
C PHE A 256 34.40 10.67 11.44
N PRO A 257 33.94 11.56 10.56
CA PRO A 257 34.79 12.07 9.52
C PRO A 257 35.89 12.86 10.21
N VAL A 258 37.07 12.25 10.33
CA VAL A 258 38.24 12.96 10.84
C VAL A 258 38.86 13.68 9.66
N PHE A 259 38.77 14.99 9.69
CA PHE A 259 39.56 15.85 8.82
C PHE A 259 41.04 15.55 9.13
N LYS A 260 41.79 15.20 8.11
CA LYS A 260 43.24 15.22 8.16
C LYS A 260 43.65 16.50 7.46
N ASP A 261 44.32 17.37 8.19
CA ASP A 261 45.08 18.49 7.65
C ASP A 261 46.05 18.05 6.54
#